data_78c772ce7b62d0151195d72f4ed62f39
#
_entry.id   78c772ce7b62d0151195d72f4ed62f39
#
_cell.length_a   1.000
_cell.length_b   1.000
_cell.length_c   1.000
_cell.angle_alpha   90.00
_cell.angle_beta   90.00
_cell.angle_gamma   90.00
#
_symmetry.space_group_name_H-M   'P 1'
#
loop_
_entity.id
_entity.type
_entity.pdbx_description
1 polymer ?
#
loop_
_entity_poly.entity_id
_entity_poly.type
_entity_poly.pdbx_seq_one_letter_code
_entity_poly.pdbx_strand_id
1 'polypeptide(L)'
;MLELKDVTYSYQNKSEAILSKVNYRFEKGKFYSIIGQSGAGKSTLLSLLAGLDYPKKGQVLFNGENIKKKGSSYHRRHHVALVFQNYNLIDYLTPLENVRLVNKNADRKILSELGLDEKQINRNVLQLSGGHNNV
;
A
#
# COMPACT_ATOMS: atom_id res chain seq x y z
N MET A 1 -3.21 13.24 9.78
CA MET A 1 -3.70 12.20 10.68
C MET A 1 -4.70 11.31 9.95
N LEU A 2 -4.55 10.02 10.08
CA LEU A 2 -5.41 9.03 9.45
C LEU A 2 -6.33 8.42 10.51
N GLU A 3 -7.63 8.30 10.22
CA GLU A 3 -8.62 7.83 11.20
C GLU A 3 -9.60 6.84 10.58
N LEU A 4 -9.93 5.82 11.36
CA LEU A 4 -11.04 4.91 11.10
C LEU A 4 -12.20 5.31 12.01
N LYS A 5 -13.37 5.53 11.43
CA LYS A 5 -14.58 5.90 12.17
C LYS A 5 -15.72 4.93 11.87
N ASP A 6 -16.08 4.13 12.87
CA ASP A 6 -17.14 3.13 12.81
C ASP A 6 -17.04 2.19 11.61
N VAL A 7 -15.82 1.75 11.29
CA VAL A 7 -15.54 0.97 10.10
C VAL A 7 -15.98 -0.48 10.28
N THR A 8 -16.85 -0.94 9.37
CA THR A 8 -17.28 -2.33 9.24
C THR A 8 -16.98 -2.81 7.83
N TYR A 9 -16.37 -3.98 7.72
CA TYR A 9 -16.00 -4.58 6.43
C TYR A 9 -16.24 -6.08 6.44
N SER A 10 -16.77 -6.59 5.34
CA SER A 10 -16.90 -8.02 5.05
C SER A 10 -16.59 -8.25 3.58
N TYR A 11 -16.05 -9.43 3.25
CA TYR A 11 -15.88 -9.80 1.85
C TYR A 11 -17.23 -10.10 1.20
N GLN A 12 -17.29 -9.98 -0.12
CA GLN A 12 -18.49 -10.31 -0.89
C GLN A 12 -19.02 -11.70 -0.50
N ASN A 13 -20.33 -11.79 -0.31
CA ASN A 13 -21.06 -13.01 0.00
C ASN A 13 -20.76 -13.68 1.36
N LYS A 14 -20.06 -13.02 2.27
CA LYS A 14 -19.91 -13.48 3.64
C LYS A 14 -20.73 -12.61 4.58
N SER A 15 -21.56 -13.28 5.41
CA SER A 15 -22.37 -12.61 6.42
C SER A 15 -21.54 -12.13 7.62
N GLU A 16 -20.35 -12.70 7.80
CA GLU A 16 -19.47 -12.40 8.93
C GLU A 16 -18.56 -11.22 8.60
N ALA A 17 -18.59 -10.21 9.46
CA ALA A 17 -17.72 -9.05 9.33
C ALA A 17 -16.28 -9.41 9.76
N ILE A 18 -15.30 -9.08 8.92
CA ILE A 18 -13.87 -9.19 9.27
C ILE A 18 -13.48 -8.05 10.21
N LEU A 19 -14.00 -6.86 9.97
CA LEU A 19 -13.84 -5.68 10.81
C LEU A 19 -15.23 -5.22 11.23
N SER A 20 -15.44 -5.00 12.53
CA SER A 20 -16.73 -4.58 13.08
C SER A 20 -16.57 -3.34 13.94
N LYS A 21 -17.17 -2.25 13.51
CA LYS A 21 -17.20 -0.95 14.20
C LYS A 21 -15.83 -0.51 14.73
N VAL A 22 -14.82 -0.59 13.89
CA VAL A 22 -13.44 -0.23 14.26
C VAL A 22 -13.29 1.28 14.30
N ASN A 23 -12.79 1.79 15.42
CA ASN A 23 -12.46 3.20 15.62
C ASN A 23 -11.00 3.30 16.06
N TYR A 24 -10.20 4.03 15.30
CA TYR A 24 -8.81 4.27 15.65
C TYR A 24 -8.25 5.51 14.96
N ARG A 25 -7.33 6.19 15.64
CA ARG A 25 -6.60 7.34 15.12
C ARG A 25 -5.13 7.04 15.01
N PHE A 26 -4.58 7.26 13.83
CA PHE A 26 -3.13 7.17 13.59
C PHE A 26 -2.57 8.58 13.55
N GLU A 27 -1.84 8.95 14.58
CA GLU A 27 -1.31 10.30 14.73
C GLU A 27 -0.02 10.47 13.91
N LYS A 28 0.18 11.69 13.42
CA LYS A 28 1.39 12.07 12.69
C LYS A 28 2.64 11.92 13.55
N GLY A 29 3.71 11.42 12.94
CA GLY A 29 5.00 11.28 13.62
C GLY A 29 5.13 10.06 14.52
N LYS A 30 4.13 9.17 14.54
CA LYS A 30 4.17 7.94 15.33
C LYS A 30 4.30 6.71 14.44
N PHE A 31 4.93 5.69 14.97
CA PHE A 31 5.04 4.36 14.36
C PHE A 31 4.05 3.41 15.01
N TYR A 32 3.28 2.67 14.22
CA TYR A 32 2.27 1.73 14.69
C TYR A 32 2.55 0.32 14.15
N SER A 33 2.42 -0.69 15.01
CA SER A 33 2.42 -2.09 14.61
C SER A 33 1.02 -2.67 14.72
N ILE A 34 0.59 -3.37 13.66
CA ILE A 34 -0.68 -4.10 13.65
C ILE A 34 -0.36 -5.57 13.80
N ILE A 35 -0.74 -6.14 14.93
CA ILE A 35 -0.42 -7.51 15.33
C ILE A 35 -1.70 -8.34 15.37
N GLY A 36 -1.61 -9.61 14.98
CA GLY A 36 -2.73 -10.54 15.04
C GLY A 36 -2.41 -11.81 14.27
N GLN A 37 -3.25 -12.83 14.47
CA GLN A 37 -3.12 -14.08 13.75
C GLN A 37 -3.45 -13.90 12.27
N SER A 38 -2.99 -14.82 11.43
CA SER A 38 -3.37 -14.87 10.01
C SER A 38 -4.90 -14.93 9.88
N GLY A 39 -5.47 -14.12 9.00
CA GLY A 39 -6.92 -14.03 8.84
C GLY A 39 -7.63 -13.09 9.81
N ALA A 40 -6.92 -12.38 10.68
CA ALA A 40 -7.51 -11.43 11.63
C ALA A 40 -7.93 -10.09 10.99
N GLY A 41 -7.76 -9.92 9.70
CA GLY A 41 -8.15 -8.69 8.99
C GLY A 41 -7.06 -7.62 8.89
N LYS A 42 -5.80 -7.94 9.19
CA LYS A 42 -4.67 -6.98 9.12
C LYS A 42 -4.49 -6.40 7.71
N SER A 43 -4.42 -7.26 6.70
CA SER A 43 -4.28 -6.85 5.30
C SER A 43 -5.50 -6.08 4.81
N THR A 44 -6.68 -6.47 5.25
CA THR A 44 -7.94 -5.75 4.95
C THR A 44 -7.89 -4.35 5.54
N LEU A 45 -7.45 -4.21 6.79
CA LEU A 45 -7.32 -2.91 7.44
C LEU A 45 -6.36 -1.99 6.68
N LEU A 46 -5.19 -2.50 6.30
CA LEU A 46 -4.22 -1.74 5.51
C LEU A 46 -4.78 -1.33 4.15
N SER A 47 -5.52 -2.21 3.49
CA SER A 47 -6.18 -1.90 2.21
C SER A 47 -7.19 -0.75 2.35
N LEU A 48 -7.95 -0.73 3.42
CA LEU A 48 -8.91 0.36 3.69
C LEU A 48 -8.19 1.68 4.00
N LEU A 49 -7.14 1.64 4.82
CA LEU A 49 -6.33 2.82 5.14
C LEU A 49 -5.65 3.41 3.91
N ALA A 50 -5.23 2.57 2.98
CA ALA A 50 -4.60 3.00 1.73
C ALA A 50 -5.60 3.42 0.64
N GLY A 51 -6.89 3.20 0.85
CA GLY A 51 -7.90 3.52 -0.16
C GLY A 51 -7.95 2.53 -1.33
N LEU A 52 -7.45 1.30 -1.14
CA LEU A 52 -7.57 0.24 -2.15
C LEU A 52 -8.97 -0.39 -2.17
N ASP A 53 -9.69 -0.26 -1.07
CA ASP A 53 -11.07 -0.69 -0.94
C ASP A 53 -11.80 0.28 -0.02
N TYR A 54 -13.11 0.16 0.04
CA TYR A 54 -13.95 1.00 0.89
C TYR A 54 -14.67 0.16 1.96
N PRO A 55 -14.86 0.70 3.17
CA PRO A 55 -15.64 -0.01 4.18
C PRO A 55 -17.10 -0.12 3.77
N LYS A 56 -17.78 -1.15 4.23
CA LYS A 56 -19.23 -1.34 4.04
C LYS A 56 -20.02 -0.31 4.85
N LYS A 57 -19.53 0.00 6.04
CA LYS A 57 -20.06 1.03 6.92
C LYS A 57 -18.90 1.82 7.52
N GLY A 58 -19.18 3.05 7.91
CA GLY A 58 -18.17 3.92 8.49
C GLY A 58 -17.33 4.64 7.44
N GLN A 59 -16.29 5.29 7.90
CA GLN A 59 -15.47 6.19 7.10
C GLN A 59 -13.99 6.03 7.40
N VAL A 60 -13.16 6.21 6.37
CA VAL A 60 -11.74 6.45 6.52
C VAL A 60 -11.50 7.94 6.30
N LEU A 61 -10.90 8.60 7.28
CA LEU A 61 -10.67 10.05 7.26
C LEU A 61 -9.17 10.34 7.18
N PHE A 62 -8.82 11.33 6.38
CA PHE A 62 -7.49 11.91 6.36
C PHE A 62 -7.59 13.39 6.71
N ASN A 63 -6.97 13.81 7.82
CA ASN A 63 -7.08 15.15 8.38
C ASN A 63 -8.54 15.61 8.51
N GLY A 64 -9.42 14.72 8.97
CA GLY A 64 -10.83 15.00 9.20
C GLY A 64 -11.73 14.90 7.97
N GLU A 65 -11.16 14.68 6.79
CA GLU A 65 -11.93 14.59 5.53
C GLU A 65 -12.05 13.14 5.07
N ASN A 66 -13.25 12.70 4.69
CA ASN A 66 -13.45 11.37 4.12
C ASN A 66 -12.64 11.24 2.83
N ILE A 67 -11.84 10.17 2.73
CA ILE A 67 -10.99 9.94 1.55
C ILE A 67 -11.77 9.76 0.25
N LYS A 68 -13.06 9.43 0.34
CA LYS A 68 -13.94 9.33 -0.83
C LYS A 68 -14.21 10.70 -1.49
N LYS A 69 -14.10 11.79 -0.75
CA LYS A 69 -14.44 13.12 -1.27
C LYS A 69 -13.59 13.53 -2.46
N LYS A 70 -12.29 13.33 -2.35
CA LYS A 70 -11.34 13.56 -3.47
C LYS A 70 -11.04 12.31 -4.27
N GLY A 71 -11.55 11.17 -3.83
CA GLY A 71 -11.34 9.86 -4.44
C GLY A 71 -10.12 9.12 -3.89
N SER A 72 -10.18 7.79 -3.95
CA SER A 72 -9.12 6.93 -3.44
C SER A 72 -7.81 7.05 -4.23
N SER A 73 -7.89 7.36 -5.52
CA SER A 73 -6.69 7.62 -6.34
C SER A 73 -5.92 8.85 -5.85
N TYR A 74 -6.63 9.91 -5.50
CA TYR A 74 -6.02 11.10 -4.91
C TYR A 74 -5.35 10.78 -3.58
N HIS A 75 -6.03 10.03 -2.72
CA HIS A 75 -5.50 9.61 -1.42
C HIS A 75 -4.21 8.80 -1.57
N ARG A 76 -4.19 7.83 -2.49
CA ARG A 76 -3.00 7.02 -2.76
C ARG A 76 -1.82 7.81 -3.32
N ARG A 77 -2.10 8.84 -4.12
CA ARG A 77 -1.05 9.68 -4.72
C ARG A 77 -0.43 10.67 -3.75
N HIS A 78 -1.22 11.22 -2.83
CA HIS A 78 -0.84 12.39 -2.05
C HIS A 78 -0.68 12.13 -0.56
N HIS A 79 -1.33 11.11 -0.02
CA HIS A 79 -1.42 10.93 1.42
C HIS A 79 -0.73 9.68 1.95
N VAL A 80 -0.64 8.62 1.17
CA VAL A 80 -0.12 7.34 1.64
C VAL A 80 0.88 6.74 0.66
N ALA A 81 1.78 5.93 1.19
CA ALA A 81 2.60 5.01 0.43
C ALA A 81 2.37 3.60 0.98
N LEU A 82 2.23 2.62 0.12
CA LEU A 82 1.95 1.26 0.51
C LEU A 82 3.01 0.32 -0.04
N VAL A 83 3.58 -0.50 0.84
CA VAL A 83 4.49 -1.58 0.46
C VAL A 83 3.75 -2.89 0.67
N PHE A 84 3.54 -3.63 -0.41
CA PHE A 84 2.84 -4.90 -0.37
C PHE A 84 3.75 -6.02 0.12
N GLN A 85 3.15 -7.07 0.68
CA GLN A 85 3.86 -8.30 1.02
C GLN A 85 4.45 -8.96 -0.24
N ASN A 86 3.72 -8.94 -1.34
CA ASN A 86 4.25 -9.26 -2.67
C ASN A 86 4.80 -7.99 -3.30
N TYR A 87 5.87 -8.10 -4.07
CA TYR A 87 6.62 -6.95 -4.56
C TYR A 87 5.87 -6.06 -5.55
N ASN A 88 4.81 -6.57 -6.17
CA ASN A 88 3.98 -5.83 -7.12
C ASN A 88 4.74 -5.26 -8.32
N LEU A 89 5.82 -5.89 -8.70
CA LEU A 89 6.62 -5.50 -9.85
C LEU A 89 6.12 -6.19 -11.12
N ILE A 90 6.26 -5.54 -12.25
CA ILE A 90 5.99 -6.16 -13.55
C ILE A 90 7.21 -6.98 -13.94
N ASP A 91 7.05 -8.29 -13.99
CA ASP A 91 8.14 -9.26 -14.08
C ASP A 91 8.95 -9.17 -15.37
N TYR A 92 8.32 -8.82 -16.48
CA TYR A 92 9.00 -8.69 -17.77
C TYR A 92 9.67 -7.34 -17.99
N LEU A 93 9.51 -6.40 -17.07
CA LEU A 93 10.20 -5.11 -17.09
C LEU A 93 11.48 -5.15 -16.24
N THR A 94 12.41 -4.26 -16.53
CA THR A 94 13.58 -4.04 -15.68
C THR A 94 13.18 -3.28 -14.40
N PRO A 95 14.04 -3.25 -13.36
CA PRO A 95 13.80 -2.44 -12.18
C PRO A 95 13.58 -0.96 -12.52
N LEU A 96 14.36 -0.40 -13.43
CA LEU A 96 14.21 1.00 -13.84
C LEU A 96 12.87 1.27 -14.53
N GLU A 97 12.44 0.39 -15.42
CA GLU A 97 11.14 0.48 -16.08
C GLU A 97 10.00 0.40 -15.07
N ASN A 98 10.08 -0.49 -14.07
CA ASN A 98 9.11 -0.56 -12.99
C ASN A 98 9.02 0.75 -12.19
N VAL A 99 10.14 1.34 -11.82
CA VAL A 99 10.18 2.62 -11.08
C VAL A 99 9.58 3.74 -11.93
N ARG A 100 9.85 3.77 -13.22
CA ARG A 100 9.35 4.80 -14.14
C ARG A 100 7.84 4.74 -14.38
N LEU A 101 7.18 3.65 -14.07
CA LEU A 101 5.71 3.61 -14.09
C LEU A 101 5.08 4.62 -13.11
N VAL A 102 5.77 4.92 -12.03
CA VAL A 102 5.32 5.88 -11.00
C VAL A 102 6.05 7.22 -11.14
N ASN A 103 7.35 7.19 -11.41
CA ASN A 103 8.19 8.37 -11.56
C ASN A 103 8.90 8.33 -12.92
N LYS A 104 8.37 9.06 -13.90
CA LYS A 104 8.91 9.11 -15.26
C LYS A 104 10.34 9.65 -15.34
N ASN A 105 10.75 10.43 -14.34
CA ASN A 105 12.07 11.06 -14.28
C ASN A 105 13.10 10.24 -13.51
N ALA A 106 12.73 9.05 -13.05
CA ALA A 106 13.65 8.15 -12.35
C ALA A 106 14.81 7.75 -13.30
N ASP A 107 16.00 7.73 -12.77
CA ASP A 107 17.19 7.35 -13.49
C ASP A 107 17.92 6.19 -12.81
N ARG A 108 18.98 5.69 -13.45
CA ARG A 108 19.77 4.56 -12.94
C ARG A 108 20.46 4.84 -11.60
N LYS A 109 20.70 6.10 -11.30
CA LYS A 109 21.38 6.50 -10.08
C LYS A 109 20.60 6.08 -8.82
N ILE A 110 19.27 6.20 -8.85
CA ILE A 110 18.40 5.75 -7.76
C ILE A 110 18.63 4.27 -7.46
N LEU A 111 18.65 3.43 -8.49
CA LEU A 111 18.83 1.99 -8.36
C LEU A 111 20.26 1.63 -7.91
N SER A 112 21.25 2.35 -8.40
CA SER A 112 22.66 2.17 -7.97
C SER A 112 22.84 2.52 -6.49
N GLU A 113 22.20 3.58 -6.02
CA GLU A 113 22.19 3.98 -4.61
C GLU A 113 21.52 2.93 -3.71
N LEU A 114 20.58 2.17 -4.24
CA LEU A 114 19.90 1.07 -3.55
C LEU A 114 20.65 -0.26 -3.63
N GLY A 115 21.83 -0.30 -4.25
CA GLY A 115 22.70 -1.46 -4.28
C GLY A 115 22.60 -2.34 -5.52
N LEU A 116 21.89 -1.89 -6.58
CA LEU A 116 21.83 -2.60 -7.86
C LEU A 116 23.02 -2.21 -8.75
N ASP A 117 23.69 -3.21 -9.35
CA ASP A 117 24.70 -2.97 -10.37
C ASP A 117 24.06 -2.81 -11.77
N GLU A 118 24.86 -2.43 -12.79
CA GLU A 118 24.35 -2.22 -14.14
C GLU A 118 23.69 -3.46 -14.75
N LYS A 119 24.23 -4.64 -14.47
CA LYS A 119 23.65 -5.89 -14.97
C LYS A 119 22.27 -6.14 -14.37
N GLN A 120 22.12 -5.89 -13.08
CA GLN A 120 20.84 -6.04 -12.37
C GLN A 120 19.82 -5.02 -12.84
N ILE A 121 20.22 -3.76 -13.05
CA ILE A 121 19.34 -2.71 -13.54
C ILE A 121 18.77 -3.04 -14.92
N ASN A 122 19.56 -3.68 -15.77
CA ASN A 122 19.17 -4.01 -17.14
C ASN A 122 18.50 -5.39 -17.30
N ARG A 123 18.36 -6.17 -16.22
CA ARG A 123 17.67 -7.47 -16.25
C ARG A 123 16.19 -7.32 -15.95
N ASN A 124 15.38 -8.20 -16.52
CA ASN A 124 13.98 -8.31 -16.12
C ASN A 124 13.90 -8.78 -14.66
N VAL A 125 12.82 -8.35 -13.99
CA VAL A 125 12.60 -8.66 -12.57
C VAL A 125 12.65 -10.15 -12.26
N LEU A 126 12.14 -11.00 -13.17
CA LEU A 126 12.21 -12.45 -13.03
C LEU A 126 13.64 -13.02 -12.92
N GLN A 127 14.64 -12.30 -13.40
CA GLN A 127 16.05 -12.70 -13.38
C GLN A 127 16.79 -12.24 -12.11
N LEU A 128 16.13 -11.45 -11.26
CA LEU A 128 16.70 -10.94 -10.02
C LEU A 128 16.36 -11.85 -8.84
N SER A 129 17.22 -11.85 -7.82
CA SER A 129 16.92 -12.49 -6.55
C SER A 129 15.78 -11.78 -5.84
N GLY A 130 15.06 -12.48 -4.96
CA GLY A 130 13.96 -11.89 -4.18
C GLY A 130 14.37 -10.68 -3.37
N GLY A 131 15.62 -10.60 -2.90
CA GLY A 131 16.13 -9.46 -2.14
C GLY A 131 16.24 -8.16 -2.95
N HIS A 132 16.34 -8.25 -4.27
CA HIS A 132 16.41 -7.09 -5.15
C HIS A 132 15.04 -6.63 -5.67
N ASN A 133 14.04 -7.47 -5.57
CA ASN A 133 12.69 -7.14 -6.07
C ASN A 133 11.97 -6.08 -5.24
N ASN A 134 12.48 -5.74 -4.05
CA ASN A 134 11.92 -4.69 -3.19
C ASN A 134 12.39 -3.27 -3.52
N VAL A 135 13.19 -3.14 -4.53
CA VAL A 135 13.75 -1.84 -4.94
C VAL A 135 12.77 -0.98 -5.72
#